data_f5f2be169f82d88d01eba69ca18c4a98
#
_entry.id   f5f2be169f82d88d01eba69ca18c4a98
#
_cell.length_a   1.000
_cell.length_b   1.000
_cell.length_c   1.000
_cell.angle_alpha   90.00
_cell.angle_beta   90.00
_cell.angle_gamma   90.00
#
_symmetry.space_group_name_H-M   'P 1'
#
loop_
_entity.id
_entity.type
_entity.pdbx_description
1 polymer ?
#
loop_
_entity_poly.entity_id
_entity_poly.type
_entity_poly.pdbx_seq_one_letter_code
_entity_poly.pdbx_strand_id
1 'polypeptide(L)'
;MRHVQTPAEALELARIIDQSAGLRFGGLMTYPAAGKPDEAEQWLYSARELLEANGLPCETISSGGTPDMWRKPSDSVVTEYRPGTYIYFDRYQVEKAAATVDDCALTVLSTVVSHPTSERAIIDAGSKALSSDTLGLSDFGEVMGRPDARVIGLSEEHGKLVGDVAGLKVGERLRIIPDHVCVVSNLFDEVHLVSGEDVVD
;
A
#
# COMPACT_ATOMS: atom_id res chain seq x y z
N MET A 1 9.97 15.50 10.68
CA MET A 1 10.06 14.42 11.69
C MET A 1 11.51 14.00 11.77
N ARG A 2 12.17 14.03 12.93
CA ARG A 2 13.52 13.46 13.07
C ARG A 2 13.36 11.95 13.19
N HIS A 3 13.91 11.22 12.26
CA HIS A 3 14.03 9.76 12.35
C HIS A 3 15.34 9.43 13.05
N VAL A 4 15.31 8.40 13.87
CA VAL A 4 16.52 7.80 14.44
C VAL A 4 17.29 7.15 13.29
N GLN A 5 18.55 7.55 13.09
CA GLN A 5 19.35 7.09 11.95
C GLN A 5 20.36 6.02 12.36
N THR A 6 20.84 6.08 13.59
CA THR A 6 21.88 5.17 14.09
C THR A 6 21.43 4.40 15.33
N PRO A 7 21.98 3.19 15.59
CA PRO A 7 21.75 2.47 16.84
C PRO A 7 22.10 3.28 18.10
N ALA A 8 23.11 4.16 18.02
CA ALA A 8 23.49 5.03 19.15
C ALA A 8 22.40 6.08 19.47
N GLU A 9 21.79 6.69 18.45
CA GLU A 9 20.65 7.60 18.64
C GLU A 9 19.44 6.85 19.21
N ALA A 10 19.22 5.59 18.79
CA ALA A 10 18.16 4.74 19.34
C ALA A 10 18.38 4.49 20.83
N LEU A 11 19.60 4.19 21.27
CA LEU A 11 19.96 4.00 22.65
C LEU A 11 19.74 5.29 23.48
N GLU A 12 20.15 6.44 22.96
CA GLU A 12 19.95 7.73 23.65
C GLU A 12 18.47 8.02 23.85
N LEU A 13 17.65 7.86 22.81
CA LEU A 13 16.21 8.05 22.89
C LEU A 13 15.53 7.05 23.85
N ALA A 14 15.92 5.77 23.79
CA ALA A 14 15.38 4.74 24.67
C ALA A 14 15.67 5.03 26.15
N ARG A 15 16.87 5.53 26.49
CA ARG A 15 17.20 5.97 27.85
C ARG A 15 16.34 7.13 28.32
N ILE A 16 16.10 8.11 27.45
CA ILE A 16 15.22 9.25 27.78
C ILE A 16 13.79 8.75 28.06
N ILE A 17 13.28 7.83 27.24
CA ILE A 17 11.94 7.24 27.42
C ILE A 17 11.88 6.49 28.75
N ASP A 18 12.84 5.61 29.02
CA ASP A 18 12.86 4.76 30.20
C ASP A 18 12.97 5.55 31.50
N GLN A 19 13.69 6.70 31.49
CA GLN A 19 13.83 7.61 32.60
C GLN A 19 12.67 8.60 32.77
N SER A 20 11.76 8.68 31.79
CA SER A 20 10.64 9.62 31.79
C SER A 20 9.46 9.08 32.57
N ALA A 21 8.94 9.86 33.51
CA ALA A 21 7.75 9.48 34.29
C ALA A 21 6.54 9.27 33.34
N GLY A 22 5.84 8.16 33.51
CA GLY A 22 4.65 7.80 32.75
C GLY A 22 4.95 7.19 31.37
N LEU A 23 6.23 6.95 31.01
CA LEU A 23 6.64 6.26 29.81
C LEU A 23 7.31 4.92 30.13
N ARG A 24 7.27 4.00 29.20
CA ARG A 24 8.02 2.76 29.23
C ARG A 24 8.64 2.54 27.85
N PHE A 25 9.90 2.19 27.78
CA PHE A 25 10.50 1.75 26.54
C PHE A 25 9.94 0.37 26.17
N GLY A 26 9.26 0.25 25.02
CA GLY A 26 8.61 -0.98 24.57
C GLY A 26 9.40 -1.73 23.50
N GLY A 27 10.35 -1.07 22.84
CA GLY A 27 11.13 -1.68 21.78
C GLY A 27 11.38 -0.77 20.58
N LEU A 28 11.64 -1.38 19.44
CA LEU A 28 12.00 -0.71 18.19
C LEU A 28 10.87 -0.83 17.17
N MET A 29 10.69 0.18 16.34
CA MET A 29 9.76 0.15 15.23
C MET A 29 10.37 0.79 13.99
N THR A 30 10.21 0.14 12.84
CA THR A 30 10.57 0.72 11.54
C THR A 30 9.59 0.29 10.46
N TYR A 31 9.57 1.03 9.36
CA TYR A 31 8.91 0.66 8.12
C TYR A 31 9.99 0.62 7.03
N PRO A 32 10.45 -0.58 6.62
CA PRO A 32 11.49 -0.72 5.61
C PRO A 32 11.05 -0.13 4.27
N ALA A 33 11.98 0.42 3.51
CA ALA A 33 11.72 0.70 2.11
C ALA A 33 11.41 -0.61 1.38
N ALA A 34 10.42 -0.61 0.51
CA ALA A 34 10.03 -1.80 -0.25
C ALA A 34 11.23 -2.38 -1.03
N GLY A 35 11.44 -3.69 -0.92
CA GLY A 35 12.58 -4.39 -1.51
C GLY A 35 13.89 -4.29 -0.74
N LYS A 36 13.91 -3.65 0.45
CA LYS A 36 15.11 -3.48 1.30
C LYS A 36 14.91 -4.00 2.74
N PRO A 37 14.27 -5.16 2.94
CA PRO A 37 14.07 -5.70 4.27
C PRO A 37 15.38 -6.04 4.99
N ASP A 38 16.41 -6.48 4.25
CA ASP A 38 17.69 -6.90 4.83
C ASP A 38 18.47 -5.72 5.43
N GLU A 39 18.41 -4.53 4.82
CA GLU A 39 19.05 -3.32 5.37
C GLU A 39 18.41 -2.94 6.71
N ALA A 40 17.06 -2.99 6.79
CA ALA A 40 16.33 -2.74 8.02
C ALA A 40 16.62 -3.79 9.10
N GLU A 41 16.71 -5.05 8.71
CA GLU A 41 17.01 -6.18 9.61
C GLU A 41 18.40 -6.02 10.25
N GLN A 42 19.44 -5.70 9.48
CA GLN A 42 20.77 -5.44 10.00
C GLN A 42 20.80 -4.27 10.98
N TRP A 43 20.09 -3.20 10.66
CA TRP A 43 19.98 -2.05 11.55
C TRP A 43 19.29 -2.42 12.86
N LEU A 44 18.16 -3.13 12.79
CA LEU A 44 17.40 -3.58 13.96
C LEU A 44 18.21 -4.53 14.84
N TYR A 45 18.95 -5.46 14.23
CA TYR A 45 19.85 -6.35 14.96
C TYR A 45 20.90 -5.55 15.73
N SER A 46 21.61 -4.64 15.06
CA SER A 46 22.64 -3.81 15.68
C SER A 46 22.10 -2.90 16.80
N ALA A 47 20.91 -2.35 16.61
CA ALA A 47 20.26 -1.51 17.62
C ALA A 47 19.82 -2.35 18.84
N ARG A 48 19.24 -3.52 18.61
CA ARG A 48 18.85 -4.45 19.67
C ARG A 48 20.06 -4.84 20.54
N GLU A 49 21.15 -5.33 19.93
CA GLU A 49 22.36 -5.71 20.64
C GLU A 49 22.89 -4.56 21.52
N LEU A 50 22.90 -3.33 20.99
CA LEU A 50 23.37 -2.17 21.73
C LEU A 50 22.44 -1.81 22.90
N LEU A 51 21.14 -1.89 22.71
CA LEU A 51 20.14 -1.62 23.76
C LEU A 51 20.22 -2.67 24.87
N GLU A 52 20.22 -3.95 24.53
CA GLU A 52 20.31 -5.05 25.49
C GLU A 52 21.62 -5.00 26.31
N ALA A 53 22.74 -4.70 25.65
CA ALA A 53 24.03 -4.51 26.34
C ALA A 53 24.04 -3.33 27.34
N ASN A 54 23.07 -2.39 27.19
CA ASN A 54 22.91 -1.25 28.09
C ASN A 54 21.71 -1.42 29.08
N GLY A 55 21.18 -2.63 29.23
CA GLY A 55 20.13 -2.95 30.18
C GLY A 55 18.72 -2.49 29.76
N LEU A 56 18.52 -2.22 28.48
CA LEU A 56 17.23 -1.82 27.90
C LEU A 56 16.72 -2.96 26.97
N PRO A 57 15.95 -3.92 27.50
CA PRO A 57 15.47 -5.05 26.70
C PRO A 57 14.50 -4.59 25.61
N CYS A 58 14.65 -5.13 24.41
CA CYS A 58 13.74 -4.93 23.30
C CYS A 58 12.68 -6.02 23.27
N GLU A 59 11.57 -5.83 24.00
CA GLU A 59 10.47 -6.80 24.02
C GLU A 59 9.78 -6.93 22.66
N THR A 60 9.60 -5.80 21.96
CA THR A 60 8.98 -5.75 20.66
C THR A 60 9.91 -5.14 19.63
N ILE A 61 10.12 -5.84 18.53
CA ILE A 61 10.78 -5.33 17.34
C ILE A 61 9.78 -5.41 16.19
N SER A 62 9.15 -4.27 15.91
CA SER A 62 8.06 -4.15 14.96
C SER A 62 8.58 -3.65 13.61
N SER A 63 8.44 -4.44 12.56
CA SER A 63 8.94 -4.11 11.23
C SER A 63 8.10 -4.76 10.14
N GLY A 64 8.35 -4.35 8.88
CA GLY A 64 7.71 -4.92 7.72
C GLY A 64 6.35 -4.35 7.39
N GLY A 65 5.89 -4.72 6.24
CA GLY A 65 4.62 -4.34 5.64
C GLY A 65 4.27 -5.28 4.49
N THR A 66 3.17 -5.02 3.78
CA THR A 66 2.68 -5.88 2.71
C THR A 66 3.70 -6.13 1.57
N PRO A 67 4.49 -5.12 1.10
CA PRO A 67 5.39 -5.34 -0.04
C PRO A 67 6.41 -6.48 0.14
N ASP A 68 6.87 -6.70 1.38
CA ASP A 68 7.91 -7.68 1.69
C ASP A 68 7.42 -8.82 2.61
N MET A 69 6.10 -8.98 2.77
CA MET A 69 5.52 -9.91 3.76
C MET A 69 5.91 -11.38 3.56
N TRP A 70 6.27 -11.77 2.34
CA TRP A 70 6.70 -13.12 2.00
C TRP A 70 8.21 -13.35 2.17
N ARG A 71 8.99 -12.30 2.48
CA ARG A 71 10.45 -12.33 2.48
C ARG A 71 11.08 -12.30 3.87
N LYS A 72 10.33 -12.69 4.91
CA LYS A 72 10.87 -12.72 6.27
C LYS A 72 12.05 -13.70 6.36
N PRO A 73 13.28 -13.25 6.77
CA PRO A 73 14.40 -14.14 7.05
C PRO A 73 14.07 -15.13 8.16
N SER A 74 14.65 -16.34 8.10
CA SER A 74 14.42 -17.40 9.10
C SER A 74 14.98 -17.06 10.48
N ASP A 75 16.01 -16.21 10.53
CA ASP A 75 16.74 -15.75 11.71
C ASP A 75 16.46 -14.29 12.09
N SER A 76 15.31 -13.79 11.66
CA SER A 76 14.90 -12.41 11.88
C SER A 76 14.76 -12.06 13.36
N VAL A 77 15.27 -10.88 13.75
CA VAL A 77 15.04 -10.30 15.08
C VAL A 77 13.66 -9.69 15.23
N VAL A 78 12.91 -9.57 14.15
CA VAL A 78 11.56 -8.98 14.14
C VAL A 78 10.57 -9.90 14.86
N THR A 79 9.91 -9.37 15.87
CA THR A 79 8.90 -10.08 16.66
C THR A 79 7.46 -9.76 16.23
N GLU A 80 7.27 -8.62 15.54
CA GLU A 80 5.96 -8.14 15.08
C GLU A 80 6.02 -7.66 13.64
N TYR A 81 5.10 -8.16 12.80
CA TYR A 81 4.93 -7.78 11.40
C TYR A 81 3.61 -7.02 11.21
N ARG A 82 3.60 -5.98 10.37
CA ARG A 82 2.44 -5.07 10.20
C ARG A 82 1.96 -4.97 8.75
N PRO A 83 1.62 -6.08 8.06
CA PRO A 83 0.97 -6.02 6.77
C PRO A 83 -0.45 -5.46 6.95
N GLY A 84 -0.85 -4.48 6.15
CA GLY A 84 -2.17 -3.87 6.17
C GLY A 84 -2.87 -4.02 4.83
N THR A 85 -2.23 -3.61 3.76
CA THR A 85 -2.76 -3.61 2.39
C THR A 85 -3.13 -5.01 1.87
N TYR A 86 -2.59 -6.08 2.47
CA TYR A 86 -2.83 -7.47 2.07
C TYR A 86 -4.33 -7.87 2.09
N ILE A 87 -5.17 -7.16 2.84
CA ILE A 87 -6.62 -7.42 2.90
C ILE A 87 -7.27 -7.22 1.52
N TYR A 88 -6.79 -6.23 0.78
CA TYR A 88 -7.35 -5.83 -0.51
C TYR A 88 -6.38 -6.03 -1.66
N PHE A 89 -5.09 -5.86 -1.43
CA PHE A 89 -4.04 -5.66 -2.40
C PHE A 89 -4.38 -4.52 -3.38
N ASP A 90 -3.42 -4.14 -4.21
CA ASP A 90 -3.53 -3.09 -5.21
C ASP A 90 -2.43 -3.24 -6.26
N ARG A 91 -2.43 -2.38 -7.27
CA ARG A 91 -1.41 -2.44 -8.33
C ARG A 91 0.01 -2.22 -7.83
N TYR A 92 0.20 -1.41 -6.78
CA TYR A 92 1.52 -1.23 -6.20
C TYR A 92 2.03 -2.55 -5.58
N GLN A 93 1.19 -3.32 -4.93
CA GLN A 93 1.59 -4.63 -4.39
C GLN A 93 1.88 -5.65 -5.50
N VAL A 94 1.17 -5.58 -6.62
CA VAL A 94 1.46 -6.39 -7.81
C VAL A 94 2.83 -6.01 -8.40
N GLU A 95 3.13 -4.72 -8.54
CA GLU A 95 4.43 -4.21 -9.00
C GLU A 95 5.59 -4.65 -8.08
N LYS A 96 5.34 -4.76 -6.78
CA LYS A 96 6.32 -5.25 -5.79
C LYS A 96 6.38 -6.78 -5.68
N ALA A 97 5.64 -7.50 -6.52
CA ALA A 97 5.55 -8.97 -6.51
C ALA A 97 5.08 -9.55 -5.15
N ALA A 98 4.32 -8.77 -4.38
CA ALA A 98 3.68 -9.22 -3.15
C ALA A 98 2.32 -9.88 -3.42
N ALA A 99 1.70 -9.61 -4.58
CA ALA A 99 0.42 -10.11 -5.01
C ALA A 99 0.39 -10.30 -6.54
N THR A 100 -0.66 -10.92 -7.04
CA THR A 100 -1.05 -10.93 -8.45
C THR A 100 -2.27 -10.04 -8.66
N VAL A 101 -2.61 -9.74 -9.91
CA VAL A 101 -3.83 -8.97 -10.24
C VAL A 101 -5.09 -9.67 -9.71
N ASP A 102 -5.11 -11.00 -9.72
CA ASP A 102 -6.24 -11.80 -9.23
C ASP A 102 -6.43 -11.73 -7.70
N ASP A 103 -5.39 -11.32 -6.96
CA ASP A 103 -5.45 -11.13 -5.51
C ASP A 103 -6.03 -9.74 -5.13
N CYS A 104 -6.18 -8.81 -6.09
CA CYS A 104 -6.71 -7.48 -5.84
C CYS A 104 -8.23 -7.54 -5.61
N ALA A 105 -8.63 -7.57 -4.34
CA ALA A 105 -10.02 -7.74 -3.95
C ALA A 105 -10.86 -6.45 -4.04
N LEU A 106 -10.24 -5.27 -3.84
CA LEU A 106 -10.94 -4.00 -3.91
C LEU A 106 -10.81 -3.37 -5.30
N THR A 107 -11.95 -3.02 -5.88
CA THR A 107 -12.02 -2.29 -7.15
C THR A 107 -12.97 -1.11 -7.03
N VAL A 108 -12.75 -0.06 -7.81
CA VAL A 108 -13.69 1.05 -7.98
C VAL A 108 -14.58 0.75 -9.17
N LEU A 109 -15.91 0.69 -8.93
CA LEU A 109 -16.90 0.57 -10.01
C LEU A 109 -17.08 1.94 -10.67
N SER A 110 -16.88 2.01 -11.97
CA SER A 110 -16.94 3.23 -12.75
C SER A 110 -17.73 3.02 -14.06
N THR A 111 -18.31 4.09 -14.58
CA THR A 111 -19.07 4.07 -15.82
C THR A 111 -18.33 4.82 -16.92
N VAL A 112 -18.34 4.30 -18.13
CA VAL A 112 -17.86 5.02 -19.32
C VAL A 112 -18.87 6.13 -19.64
N VAL A 113 -18.49 7.39 -19.45
CA VAL A 113 -19.36 8.54 -19.69
C VAL A 113 -19.15 9.19 -21.06
N SER A 114 -17.99 8.92 -21.69
CA SER A 114 -17.70 9.42 -23.02
C SER A 114 -16.67 8.52 -23.72
N HIS A 115 -16.84 8.32 -25.04
CA HIS A 115 -15.89 7.58 -25.88
C HIS A 115 -15.62 8.37 -27.16
N PRO A 116 -14.81 9.44 -27.05
CA PRO A 116 -14.64 10.39 -28.16
C PRO A 116 -13.82 9.86 -29.34
N THR A 117 -12.94 8.88 -29.12
CA THR A 117 -12.12 8.25 -30.18
C THR A 117 -11.90 6.78 -29.84
N SER A 118 -11.50 5.96 -30.83
CA SER A 118 -11.15 4.56 -30.62
C SER A 118 -9.96 4.33 -29.65
N GLU A 119 -9.20 5.39 -29.33
CA GLU A 119 -8.00 5.33 -28.50
C GLU A 119 -8.21 5.91 -27.09
N ARG A 120 -9.39 6.52 -26.85
CA ARG A 120 -9.64 7.22 -25.59
C ARG A 120 -11.10 7.11 -25.14
N ALA A 121 -11.29 6.72 -23.91
CA ALA A 121 -12.57 6.80 -23.21
C ALA A 121 -12.44 7.66 -21.93
N ILE A 122 -13.56 8.15 -21.42
CA ILE A 122 -13.67 8.89 -20.17
C ILE A 122 -14.60 8.13 -19.25
N ILE A 123 -14.18 7.99 -18.01
CA ILE A 123 -14.95 7.34 -16.93
C ILE A 123 -15.31 8.34 -15.84
N ASP A 124 -16.33 8.06 -15.04
CA ASP A 124 -16.79 8.87 -13.91
C ASP A 124 -16.03 8.62 -12.60
N ALA A 125 -14.85 8.01 -12.66
CA ALA A 125 -13.93 7.87 -11.54
C ALA A 125 -12.73 8.80 -11.72
N GLY A 126 -12.72 9.90 -11.01
CA GLY A 126 -11.62 10.86 -10.93
C GLY A 126 -10.79 10.71 -9.66
N SER A 127 -10.05 11.76 -9.27
CA SER A 127 -9.19 11.75 -8.08
C SER A 127 -9.96 11.60 -6.77
N LYS A 128 -11.25 11.96 -6.74
CA LYS A 128 -12.15 11.73 -5.58
C LYS A 128 -12.53 10.26 -5.39
N ALA A 129 -12.30 9.41 -6.38
CA ALA A 129 -12.57 7.98 -6.32
C ALA A 129 -11.30 7.13 -6.36
N LEU A 130 -10.32 7.49 -7.21
CA LEU A 130 -9.09 6.72 -7.42
C LEU A 130 -7.87 7.28 -6.68
N SER A 131 -7.99 8.48 -6.09
CA SER A 131 -6.84 9.21 -5.55
C SER A 131 -5.83 9.62 -6.63
N SER A 132 -4.95 10.55 -6.31
CA SER A 132 -3.78 10.90 -7.12
C SER A 132 -2.47 10.34 -6.55
N ASP A 133 -2.54 9.52 -5.51
CA ASP A 133 -1.38 8.87 -4.91
C ASP A 133 -1.10 7.54 -5.64
N THR A 134 -0.14 7.59 -6.55
CA THR A 134 0.25 6.45 -7.38
C THR A 134 1.35 5.58 -6.77
N LEU A 135 1.91 5.96 -5.61
CA LEU A 135 3.10 5.32 -5.01
C LEU A 135 4.29 5.19 -6.00
N GLY A 136 4.32 6.08 -7.00
CA GLY A 136 5.37 6.12 -8.03
C GLY A 136 5.08 5.29 -9.27
N LEU A 137 3.90 4.70 -9.40
CA LEU A 137 3.41 4.12 -10.67
C LEU A 137 3.11 5.23 -11.68
N SER A 138 3.08 4.89 -12.96
CA SER A 138 3.01 5.85 -14.07
C SER A 138 1.60 6.29 -14.45
N ASP A 139 0.58 5.65 -13.89
CA ASP A 139 -0.83 5.89 -14.16
C ASP A 139 -1.65 5.82 -12.85
N PHE A 140 -2.98 5.73 -12.91
CA PHE A 140 -3.86 5.83 -11.73
C PHE A 140 -4.77 4.61 -11.53
N GLY A 141 -4.57 3.57 -12.29
CA GLY A 141 -5.35 2.35 -12.18
C GLY A 141 -5.46 1.58 -13.50
N GLU A 142 -5.85 0.33 -13.37
CA GLU A 142 -6.01 -0.65 -14.45
C GLU A 142 -7.44 -1.13 -14.52
N VAL A 143 -7.97 -1.30 -15.72
CA VAL A 143 -9.30 -1.90 -15.89
C VAL A 143 -9.18 -3.42 -15.68
N MET A 144 -9.91 -3.94 -14.70
CA MET A 144 -9.95 -5.37 -14.41
C MET A 144 -10.38 -6.17 -15.64
N GLY A 145 -9.61 -7.20 -16.00
CA GLY A 145 -9.82 -8.01 -17.19
C GLY A 145 -9.38 -7.37 -18.51
N ARG A 146 -8.81 -6.14 -18.47
CA ARG A 146 -8.26 -5.44 -19.64
C ARG A 146 -6.89 -4.85 -19.30
N PRO A 147 -5.82 -5.65 -19.21
CA PRO A 147 -4.52 -5.21 -18.68
C PRO A 147 -3.87 -4.08 -19.45
N ASP A 148 -4.26 -3.87 -20.72
CA ASP A 148 -3.77 -2.76 -21.54
C ASP A 148 -4.62 -1.48 -21.42
N ALA A 149 -5.77 -1.51 -20.73
CA ALA A 149 -6.60 -0.34 -20.48
C ALA A 149 -6.20 0.34 -19.17
N ARG A 150 -5.65 1.55 -19.26
CA ARG A 150 -5.05 2.31 -18.16
C ARG A 150 -5.71 3.67 -17.95
N VAL A 151 -5.86 4.08 -16.70
CA VAL A 151 -6.28 5.44 -16.32
C VAL A 151 -5.04 6.32 -16.28
N ILE A 152 -4.82 7.14 -17.30
CA ILE A 152 -3.58 7.93 -17.44
C ILE A 152 -3.70 9.40 -16.99
N GLY A 153 -4.85 9.82 -16.53
CA GLY A 153 -5.08 11.19 -16.08
C GLY A 153 -6.41 11.31 -15.34
N LEU A 154 -6.43 12.16 -14.35
CA LEU A 154 -7.60 12.42 -13.51
C LEU A 154 -7.92 13.92 -13.50
N SER A 155 -9.22 14.24 -13.54
CA SER A 155 -9.78 15.41 -12.89
C SER A 155 -10.43 14.99 -11.57
N GLU A 156 -11.21 15.85 -10.95
CA GLU A 156 -11.88 15.54 -9.70
C GLU A 156 -12.85 14.36 -9.84
N GLU A 157 -13.69 14.39 -10.89
CA GLU A 157 -14.78 13.44 -11.10
C GLU A 157 -14.52 12.48 -12.27
N HIS A 158 -13.52 12.72 -13.12
CA HIS A 158 -13.34 11.95 -14.34
C HIS A 158 -11.92 11.39 -14.47
N GLY A 159 -11.85 10.15 -14.98
CA GLY A 159 -10.62 9.49 -15.38
C GLY A 159 -10.53 9.36 -16.91
N LYS A 160 -9.33 9.56 -17.44
CA LYS A 160 -9.02 9.35 -18.86
C LYS A 160 -8.43 7.96 -19.05
N LEU A 161 -9.14 7.12 -19.78
CA LEU A 161 -8.71 5.79 -20.19
C LEU A 161 -8.05 5.81 -21.57
N VAL A 162 -6.99 5.02 -21.72
CA VAL A 162 -6.34 4.72 -23.00
C VAL A 162 -5.95 3.24 -23.06
N GLY A 163 -5.46 2.80 -24.24
CA GLY A 163 -5.06 1.42 -24.48
C GLY A 163 -6.21 0.60 -25.06
N ASP A 164 -6.54 -0.54 -24.46
CA ASP A 164 -7.64 -1.41 -24.94
C ASP A 164 -9.02 -0.83 -24.60
N VAL A 165 -9.39 0.25 -25.28
CA VAL A 165 -10.66 0.97 -25.09
C VAL A 165 -11.58 0.96 -26.31
N ALA A 166 -11.13 0.48 -27.47
CA ALA A 166 -11.83 0.60 -28.75
C ALA A 166 -13.25 -0.01 -28.77
N GLY A 167 -13.49 -1.06 -27.98
CA GLY A 167 -14.80 -1.75 -27.91
C GLY A 167 -15.76 -1.21 -26.84
N LEU A 168 -15.31 -0.25 -26.01
CA LEU A 168 -16.12 0.28 -24.90
C LEU A 168 -17.31 1.10 -25.39
N LYS A 169 -18.40 1.03 -24.66
CA LYS A 169 -19.63 1.79 -24.93
C LYS A 169 -19.92 2.76 -23.79
N VAL A 170 -20.49 3.92 -24.14
CA VAL A 170 -21.03 4.84 -23.12
C VAL A 170 -22.13 4.10 -22.34
N GLY A 171 -22.07 4.19 -21.01
CA GLY A 171 -22.91 3.47 -20.07
C GLY A 171 -22.36 2.10 -19.64
N GLU A 172 -21.29 1.62 -20.25
CA GLU A 172 -20.62 0.37 -19.83
C GLU A 172 -19.94 0.58 -18.45
N ARG A 173 -20.11 -0.40 -17.57
CA ARG A 173 -19.49 -0.39 -16.23
C ARG A 173 -18.17 -1.12 -16.26
N LEU A 174 -17.19 -0.54 -15.63
CA LEU A 174 -15.84 -1.07 -15.51
C LEU A 174 -15.44 -1.15 -14.04
N ARG A 175 -14.68 -2.18 -13.68
CA ARG A 175 -14.00 -2.26 -12.38
C ARG A 175 -12.57 -1.80 -12.57
N ILE A 176 -12.15 -0.82 -11.79
CA ILE A 176 -10.80 -0.27 -11.82
C ILE A 176 -10.04 -0.74 -10.59
N ILE A 177 -8.92 -1.42 -10.80
CA ILE A 177 -7.97 -1.77 -9.74
C ILE A 177 -7.12 -0.53 -9.48
N PRO A 178 -7.16 0.06 -8.28
CA PRO A 178 -6.42 1.28 -7.99
C PRO A 178 -4.92 1.03 -7.77
N ASP A 179 -4.13 2.07 -7.87
CA ASP A 179 -2.70 2.02 -7.55
C ASP A 179 -2.44 1.93 -6.06
N HIS A 180 -3.23 2.64 -5.24
CA HIS A 180 -3.06 2.68 -3.79
C HIS A 180 -4.40 2.52 -3.04
N VAL A 181 -4.71 1.28 -2.69
CA VAL A 181 -6.00 0.91 -2.08
C VAL A 181 -6.22 1.56 -0.71
N CYS A 182 -5.16 1.83 0.07
CA CYS A 182 -5.32 2.44 1.40
C CYS A 182 -5.95 3.83 1.33
N VAL A 183 -5.56 4.64 0.33
CA VAL A 183 -6.15 5.96 0.12
C VAL A 183 -7.54 5.83 -0.47
N VAL A 184 -7.73 4.94 -1.43
CA VAL A 184 -9.04 4.71 -2.07
C VAL A 184 -10.07 4.26 -1.05
N SER A 185 -9.77 3.29 -0.19
CA SER A 185 -10.70 2.84 0.86
C SER A 185 -11.10 3.96 1.83
N ASN A 186 -10.24 4.98 2.01
CA ASN A 186 -10.54 6.15 2.86
C ASN A 186 -11.39 7.24 2.15
N LEU A 187 -11.60 7.12 0.83
CA LEU A 187 -12.43 8.06 0.06
C LEU A 187 -13.92 7.69 0.05
N PHE A 188 -14.27 6.50 0.51
CA PHE A 188 -15.63 5.99 0.51
C PHE A 188 -16.09 5.67 1.93
N ASP A 189 -17.35 5.94 2.21
CA ASP A 189 -17.98 5.67 3.51
C ASP A 189 -18.36 4.18 3.66
N GLU A 190 -18.54 3.47 2.54
CA GLU A 190 -18.96 2.08 2.50
C GLU A 190 -18.35 1.34 1.30
N VAL A 191 -18.25 0.02 1.40
CA VAL A 191 -17.86 -0.89 0.33
C VAL A 191 -18.90 -2.00 0.23
N HIS A 192 -19.14 -2.51 -0.98
CA HIS A 192 -20.05 -3.63 -1.21
C HIS A 192 -19.26 -4.93 -1.37
N LEU A 193 -19.65 -5.95 -0.64
CA LEU A 193 -19.15 -7.31 -0.89
C LEU A 193 -19.88 -7.89 -2.12
N VAL A 194 -19.12 -8.39 -3.07
CA VAL A 194 -19.68 -8.92 -4.31
C VAL A 194 -19.22 -10.36 -4.57
N SER A 195 -20.11 -11.13 -5.17
CA SER A 195 -19.80 -12.46 -5.72
C SER A 195 -20.06 -12.44 -7.22
N GLY A 196 -19.00 -12.35 -8.01
CA GLY A 196 -19.12 -12.04 -9.44
C GLY A 196 -19.68 -10.63 -9.66
N GLU A 197 -20.91 -10.52 -10.19
CA GLU A 197 -21.60 -9.24 -10.40
C GLU A 197 -22.71 -8.98 -9.38
N ASP A 198 -23.00 -9.94 -8.51
CA ASP A 198 -24.06 -9.83 -7.50
C ASP A 198 -23.51 -9.21 -6.22
N VAL A 199 -24.21 -8.22 -5.68
CA VAL A 199 -23.97 -7.67 -4.35
C VAL A 199 -24.53 -8.66 -3.34
N VAL A 200 -23.69 -9.11 -2.41
CA VAL A 200 -24.06 -10.10 -1.39
C VAL A 200 -24.14 -9.54 0.02
N ASP A 201 -23.53 -8.34 0.24
CA ASP A 201 -23.65 -7.53 1.47
C ASP A 201 -23.26 -6.07 1.18
#